data_f6a1c190cbcb90d2cd020ed612bf3ce3
#
_entry.id   f6a1c190cbcb90d2cd020ed612bf3ce3
#
_cell.length_a   1.000
_cell.length_b   1.000
_cell.length_c   1.000
_cell.angle_alpha   90.00
_cell.angle_beta   90.00
_cell.angle_gamma   90.00
#
_symmetry.space_group_name_H-M   'P 1'
#
loop_
_entity.id
_entity.type
_entity.pdbx_description
1 polymer ?
#
loop_
_entity_poly.entity_id
_entity_poly.type
_entity_poly.pdbx_seq_one_letter_code
_entity_poly.pdbx_strand_id
1 'polypeptide(L)'
;MSNPSGVAHAPAIAVATAVLAVLAAIGSLVSNKSAAQALAAKNQAILTRTEAADAYNSYEAHVIRERIYEAAQASNPSLEGAALERLVAIAREEQSAAKPYFERAQAEEQLAAAANERSQQYARAHDIYDIAVTLVEIAIAIVSVSALTSSLYLIGLGGFCAAAGVAVFVYGFARG
;
A
#
# COMPACT_ATOMS: atom_id res chain seq x y z
N MET A 1 44.24 -0.86 39.71
CA MET A 1 44.11 -2.30 39.39
C MET A 1 43.20 -2.41 38.20
N SER A 2 43.75 -2.57 37.01
CA SER A 2 42.97 -2.74 35.77
C SER A 2 42.44 -4.17 35.71
N ASN A 3 41.12 -4.30 35.62
CA ASN A 3 40.43 -5.58 35.56
C ASN A 3 40.69 -6.25 34.19
N PRO A 4 41.46 -7.35 34.08
CA PRO A 4 41.85 -7.95 32.81
C PRO A 4 40.69 -8.60 32.03
N SER A 5 39.54 -8.78 32.69
CA SER A 5 38.36 -9.42 32.07
C SER A 5 37.59 -8.52 31.06
N GLY A 6 37.73 -7.20 31.16
CA GLY A 6 37.04 -6.27 30.22
C GLY A 6 37.63 -6.25 28.81
N VAL A 7 38.91 -6.59 28.64
CA VAL A 7 39.59 -6.54 27.34
C VAL A 7 39.28 -7.77 26.46
N ALA A 8 38.97 -8.90 27.08
CA ALA A 8 38.73 -10.16 26.36
C ALA A 8 37.41 -10.18 25.54
N HIS A 9 36.42 -9.37 25.90
CA HIS A 9 35.10 -9.37 25.27
C HIS A 9 34.95 -8.31 24.16
N ALA A 10 35.85 -7.32 24.10
CA ALA A 10 35.77 -6.22 23.14
C ALA A 10 35.71 -6.68 21.64
N PRO A 11 36.53 -7.63 21.17
CA PRO A 11 36.45 -8.08 19.79
C PRO A 11 35.17 -8.84 19.47
N ALA A 12 34.64 -9.63 20.41
CA ALA A 12 33.39 -10.35 20.21
C ALA A 12 32.17 -9.41 20.13
N ILE A 13 32.17 -8.36 20.95
CA ILE A 13 31.16 -7.32 20.93
C ILE A 13 31.21 -6.56 19.57
N ALA A 14 32.40 -6.19 19.11
CA ALA A 14 32.56 -5.50 17.82
C ALA A 14 32.04 -6.35 16.65
N VAL A 15 32.36 -7.65 16.63
CA VAL A 15 31.84 -8.57 15.60
C VAL A 15 30.32 -8.69 15.67
N ALA A 16 29.75 -8.87 16.88
CA ALA A 16 28.31 -8.95 17.06
C ALA A 16 27.61 -7.67 16.59
N THR A 17 28.12 -6.50 16.95
CA THR A 17 27.59 -5.21 16.50
C THR A 17 27.66 -5.06 14.98
N ALA A 18 28.77 -5.48 14.35
CA ALA A 18 28.91 -5.45 12.89
C ALA A 18 27.87 -6.36 12.19
N VAL A 19 27.66 -7.58 12.71
CA VAL A 19 26.64 -8.50 12.19
C VAL A 19 25.24 -7.91 12.33
N LEU A 20 24.91 -7.35 13.49
CA LEU A 20 23.61 -6.70 13.71
C LEU A 20 23.42 -5.48 12.79
N ALA A 21 24.48 -4.69 12.54
CA ALA A 21 24.42 -3.56 11.60
C ALA A 21 24.12 -4.01 10.17
N VAL A 22 24.72 -5.13 9.73
CA VAL A 22 24.41 -5.71 8.42
C VAL A 22 22.98 -6.21 8.34
N LEU A 23 22.47 -6.86 9.39
CA LEU A 23 21.08 -7.30 9.48
C LEU A 23 20.10 -6.10 9.46
N ALA A 24 20.41 -5.04 10.19
CA ALA A 24 19.62 -3.80 10.17
C ALA A 24 19.59 -3.18 8.77
N ALA A 25 20.73 -3.11 8.07
CA ALA A 25 20.81 -2.59 6.72
C ALA A 25 19.98 -3.42 5.71
N ILE A 26 20.05 -4.75 5.80
CA ILE A 26 19.22 -5.64 4.96
C ILE A 26 17.74 -5.44 5.30
N GLY A 27 17.39 -5.37 6.58
CA GLY A 27 16.02 -5.13 7.04
C GLY A 27 15.47 -3.81 6.52
N SER A 28 16.24 -2.72 6.63
CA SER A 28 15.88 -1.41 6.10
C SER A 28 15.66 -1.43 4.58
N LEU A 29 16.49 -2.17 3.83
CA LEU A 29 16.31 -2.32 2.39
C LEU A 29 14.99 -3.01 2.04
N VAL A 30 14.63 -4.08 2.77
CA VAL A 30 13.37 -4.81 2.58
C VAL A 30 12.18 -3.94 2.97
N SER A 31 12.27 -3.23 4.11
CA SER A 31 11.26 -2.28 4.59
C SER A 31 11.00 -1.19 3.54
N ASN A 32 12.04 -0.53 3.04
CA ASN A 32 11.94 0.52 2.03
C ASN A 32 11.35 0.00 0.70
N LYS A 33 11.70 -1.23 0.30
CA LYS A 33 11.10 -1.87 -0.88
C LYS A 33 9.59 -2.06 -0.70
N SER A 34 9.15 -2.53 0.46
CA SER A 34 7.73 -2.72 0.79
C SER A 34 6.99 -1.38 0.79
N ALA A 35 7.57 -0.33 1.37
CA ALA A 35 7.02 1.04 1.32
C ALA A 35 6.86 1.56 -0.11
N ALA A 36 7.87 1.37 -0.96
CA ALA A 36 7.82 1.77 -2.37
C ALA A 36 6.73 1.00 -3.14
N GLN A 37 6.58 -0.29 -2.88
CA GLN A 37 5.51 -1.12 -3.46
C GLN A 37 4.12 -0.69 -2.98
N ALA A 38 3.97 -0.35 -1.69
CA ALA A 38 2.73 0.18 -1.13
C ALA A 38 2.32 1.48 -1.82
N LEU A 39 3.27 2.40 -2.01
CA LEU A 39 3.05 3.67 -2.68
C LEU A 39 2.70 3.49 -4.16
N ALA A 40 3.41 2.61 -4.88
CA ALA A 40 3.12 2.31 -6.28
C ALA A 40 1.71 1.73 -6.45
N ALA A 41 1.32 0.76 -5.60
CA ALA A 41 -0.01 0.17 -5.61
C ALA A 41 -1.09 1.22 -5.25
N LYS A 42 -0.79 2.13 -4.31
CA LYS A 42 -1.70 3.23 -3.95
C LYS A 42 -1.92 4.20 -5.10
N ASN A 43 -0.85 4.57 -5.80
CA ASN A 43 -0.93 5.45 -6.97
C ASN A 43 -1.74 4.78 -8.10
N GLN A 44 -1.55 3.47 -8.32
CA GLN A 44 -2.35 2.70 -9.25
C GLN A 44 -3.84 2.72 -8.88
N ALA A 45 -4.16 2.51 -7.60
CA ALA A 45 -5.55 2.56 -7.13
C ALA A 45 -6.20 3.93 -7.35
N ILE A 46 -5.45 5.02 -7.13
CA ILE A 46 -5.93 6.39 -7.38
C ILE A 46 -6.18 6.63 -8.87
N LEU A 47 -5.22 6.24 -9.73
CA LEU A 47 -5.35 6.39 -11.18
C LEU A 47 -6.58 5.65 -11.70
N THR A 48 -6.69 4.37 -11.39
CA THR A 48 -7.81 3.53 -11.83
C THR A 48 -9.15 4.04 -11.28
N ARG A 49 -9.18 4.59 -10.06
CA ARG A 49 -10.38 5.22 -9.51
C ARG A 49 -10.77 6.50 -10.24
N THR A 50 -9.79 7.26 -10.73
CA THR A 50 -10.05 8.44 -11.57
C THR A 50 -10.63 8.01 -12.92
N GLU A 51 -10.10 6.94 -13.54
CA GLU A 51 -10.62 6.37 -14.78
C GLU A 51 -12.06 5.86 -14.60
N ALA A 52 -12.37 5.23 -13.45
CA ALA A 52 -13.74 4.85 -13.12
C ALA A 52 -14.67 6.06 -13.01
N ALA A 53 -14.23 7.13 -12.35
CA ALA A 53 -15.01 8.36 -12.23
C ALA A 53 -15.28 9.02 -13.59
N ASP A 54 -14.29 9.05 -14.48
CA ASP A 54 -14.45 9.57 -15.84
C ASP A 54 -15.43 8.72 -16.67
N ALA A 55 -15.40 7.41 -16.50
CA ALA A 55 -16.35 6.52 -17.13
C ALA A 55 -17.79 6.72 -16.58
N TYR A 56 -17.94 6.90 -15.26
CA TYR A 56 -19.25 7.25 -14.66
C TYR A 56 -19.77 8.60 -15.16
N ASN A 57 -18.92 9.62 -15.25
CA ASN A 57 -19.31 10.92 -15.80
C ASN A 57 -19.80 10.80 -17.26
N SER A 58 -19.13 9.97 -18.07
CA SER A 58 -19.56 9.69 -19.44
C SER A 58 -20.90 8.96 -19.47
N TYR A 59 -21.09 7.96 -18.61
CA TYR A 59 -22.37 7.27 -18.43
C TYR A 59 -23.49 8.25 -18.06
N GLU A 60 -23.27 9.09 -17.04
CA GLU A 60 -24.25 10.08 -16.62
C GLU A 60 -24.61 11.07 -17.73
N ALA A 61 -23.64 11.50 -18.53
CA ALA A 61 -23.89 12.39 -19.66
C ALA A 61 -24.82 11.76 -20.71
N HIS A 62 -24.68 10.47 -20.97
CA HIS A 62 -25.60 9.73 -21.86
C HIS A 62 -27.00 9.59 -21.25
N VAL A 63 -27.08 9.24 -19.95
CA VAL A 63 -28.36 9.12 -19.23
C VAL A 63 -29.09 10.46 -19.18
N ILE A 64 -28.38 11.57 -18.95
CA ILE A 64 -28.98 12.92 -18.96
C ILE A 64 -29.55 13.24 -20.34
N ARG A 65 -28.81 12.94 -21.42
CA ARG A 65 -29.32 13.17 -22.81
C ARG A 65 -30.53 12.30 -23.09
N GLU A 66 -30.52 11.02 -22.74
CA GLU A 66 -31.70 10.15 -22.85
C GLU A 66 -32.90 10.78 -22.17
N ARG A 67 -32.75 11.24 -20.90
CA ARG A 67 -33.84 11.89 -20.15
C ARG A 67 -34.35 13.19 -20.78
N ILE A 68 -33.44 13.96 -21.38
CA ILE A 68 -33.82 15.19 -22.11
C ILE A 68 -34.73 14.83 -23.30
N TYR A 69 -34.39 13.80 -24.07
CA TYR A 69 -35.20 13.36 -25.23
C TYR A 69 -36.53 12.75 -24.79
N GLU A 70 -36.60 11.99 -23.73
CA GLU A 70 -37.81 11.47 -23.11
C GLU A 70 -38.73 12.63 -22.63
N ALA A 71 -38.14 13.62 -21.97
CA ALA A 71 -38.89 14.80 -21.51
C ALA A 71 -39.41 15.64 -22.66
N ALA A 72 -38.64 15.80 -23.74
CA ALA A 72 -39.06 16.48 -24.93
C ALA A 72 -40.26 15.78 -25.62
N GLN A 73 -40.25 14.45 -25.65
CA GLN A 73 -41.38 13.63 -26.12
C GLN A 73 -42.60 13.83 -25.24
N ALA A 74 -42.45 13.75 -23.91
CA ALA A 74 -43.56 13.87 -22.97
C ALA A 74 -44.20 15.28 -22.99
N SER A 75 -43.40 16.32 -23.26
CA SER A 75 -43.84 17.72 -23.28
C SER A 75 -44.57 18.12 -24.57
N ASN A 76 -44.51 17.28 -25.62
CA ASN A 76 -45.10 17.57 -26.93
C ASN A 76 -46.06 16.44 -27.37
N PRO A 77 -47.25 16.33 -26.75
CA PRO A 77 -48.18 15.25 -27.03
C PRO A 77 -48.76 15.29 -28.47
N SER A 78 -48.59 16.40 -29.19
CA SER A 78 -48.96 16.54 -30.60
C SER A 78 -47.86 16.14 -31.58
N LEU A 79 -46.71 15.65 -31.06
CA LEU A 79 -45.61 15.22 -31.90
C LEU A 79 -45.91 13.84 -32.50
N GLU A 80 -46.04 13.77 -33.82
CA GLU A 80 -46.40 12.55 -34.57
C GLU A 80 -45.42 12.24 -35.70
N GLY A 81 -45.48 11.02 -36.21
CA GLY A 81 -44.73 10.60 -37.40
C GLY A 81 -43.22 10.63 -37.23
N ALA A 82 -42.51 11.03 -38.28
CA ALA A 82 -41.05 10.96 -38.35
C ALA A 82 -40.30 11.75 -37.25
N ALA A 83 -40.91 12.79 -36.68
CA ALA A 83 -40.31 13.58 -35.60
C ALA A 83 -40.29 12.81 -34.26
N LEU A 84 -41.41 12.15 -33.95
CA LEU A 84 -41.49 11.28 -32.76
C LEU A 84 -40.53 10.08 -32.87
N GLU A 85 -40.54 9.42 -34.05
CA GLU A 85 -39.66 8.30 -34.30
C GLU A 85 -38.17 8.66 -34.12
N ARG A 86 -37.76 9.86 -34.59
CA ARG A 86 -36.39 10.36 -34.38
C ARG A 86 -36.04 10.55 -32.91
N LEU A 87 -36.91 11.16 -32.10
CA LEU A 87 -36.66 11.36 -30.67
C LEU A 87 -36.51 10.03 -29.93
N VAL A 88 -37.39 9.07 -30.25
CA VAL A 88 -37.30 7.72 -29.65
C VAL A 88 -36.02 7.00 -30.09
N ALA A 89 -35.64 7.13 -31.36
CA ALA A 89 -34.41 6.52 -31.87
C ALA A 89 -33.16 7.09 -31.18
N ILE A 90 -33.09 8.42 -31.02
CA ILE A 90 -31.97 9.08 -30.34
C ILE A 90 -31.93 8.67 -28.86
N ALA A 91 -33.07 8.65 -28.13
CA ALA A 91 -33.12 8.22 -26.76
C ALA A 91 -32.60 6.79 -26.58
N ARG A 92 -32.97 5.86 -27.45
CA ARG A 92 -32.48 4.48 -27.47
C ARG A 92 -30.98 4.39 -27.80
N GLU A 93 -30.50 5.22 -28.70
CA GLU A 93 -29.09 5.31 -29.04
C GLU A 93 -28.26 5.76 -27.81
N GLU A 94 -28.69 6.83 -27.12
CA GLU A 94 -28.04 7.29 -25.91
C GLU A 94 -28.07 6.22 -24.81
N GLN A 95 -29.18 5.53 -24.62
CA GLN A 95 -29.30 4.43 -23.67
C GLN A 95 -28.31 3.28 -23.99
N SER A 96 -28.21 2.91 -25.26
CA SER A 96 -27.29 1.85 -25.70
C SER A 96 -25.83 2.28 -25.57
N ALA A 97 -25.53 3.56 -25.83
CA ALA A 97 -24.20 4.14 -25.70
C ALA A 97 -23.75 4.29 -24.23
N ALA A 98 -24.69 4.45 -23.30
CA ALA A 98 -24.39 4.54 -21.87
C ALA A 98 -23.81 3.23 -21.30
N LYS A 99 -24.32 2.08 -21.74
CA LYS A 99 -24.01 0.77 -21.15
C LYS A 99 -22.50 0.45 -21.07
N PRO A 100 -21.70 0.59 -22.15
CA PRO A 100 -20.28 0.27 -22.10
C PRO A 100 -19.50 1.16 -21.12
N TYR A 101 -19.91 2.40 -20.92
CA TYR A 101 -19.28 3.28 -19.91
C TYR A 101 -19.58 2.82 -18.50
N PHE A 102 -20.79 2.37 -18.23
CA PHE A 102 -21.13 1.80 -16.91
C PHE A 102 -20.35 0.52 -16.61
N GLU A 103 -20.28 -0.40 -17.58
CA GLU A 103 -19.52 -1.64 -17.46
C GLU A 103 -18.02 -1.35 -17.24
N ARG A 104 -17.46 -0.40 -17.98
CA ARG A 104 -16.09 0.05 -17.79
C ARG A 104 -15.87 0.65 -16.40
N ALA A 105 -16.75 1.55 -15.95
CA ALA A 105 -16.64 2.16 -14.63
C ALA A 105 -16.60 1.11 -13.50
N GLN A 106 -17.48 0.11 -13.58
CA GLN A 106 -17.49 -1.00 -12.60
C GLN A 106 -16.20 -1.83 -12.65
N ALA A 107 -15.68 -2.12 -13.84
CA ALA A 107 -14.44 -2.87 -13.99
C ALA A 107 -13.25 -2.10 -13.39
N GLU A 108 -13.12 -0.80 -13.68
CA GLU A 108 -12.08 0.06 -13.14
C GLU A 108 -12.21 0.21 -11.62
N GLU A 109 -13.42 0.29 -11.08
CA GLU A 109 -13.63 0.35 -9.62
C GLU A 109 -13.16 -0.93 -8.91
N GLN A 110 -13.41 -2.10 -9.51
CA GLN A 110 -12.90 -3.37 -8.99
C GLN A 110 -11.36 -3.43 -9.03
N LEU A 111 -10.74 -2.96 -10.11
CA LEU A 111 -9.29 -2.88 -10.23
C LEU A 111 -8.70 -1.90 -9.20
N ALA A 112 -9.35 -0.77 -8.96
CA ALA A 112 -8.93 0.20 -7.95
C ALA A 112 -9.01 -0.40 -6.53
N ALA A 113 -10.08 -1.15 -6.23
CA ALA A 113 -10.22 -1.85 -4.96
C ALA A 113 -9.10 -2.88 -4.76
N ALA A 114 -8.82 -3.71 -5.76
CA ALA A 114 -7.75 -4.70 -5.71
C ALA A 114 -6.35 -4.06 -5.56
N ALA A 115 -6.08 -2.95 -6.25
CA ALA A 115 -4.83 -2.21 -6.11
C ALA A 115 -4.69 -1.59 -4.71
N ASN A 116 -5.78 -1.05 -4.14
CA ASN A 116 -5.79 -0.50 -2.80
C ASN A 116 -5.55 -1.60 -1.74
N GLU A 117 -6.11 -2.78 -1.92
CA GLU A 117 -5.87 -3.92 -1.03
C GLU A 117 -4.39 -4.35 -1.06
N ARG A 118 -3.79 -4.45 -2.25
CA ARG A 118 -2.34 -4.71 -2.39
C ARG A 118 -1.50 -3.64 -1.69
N SER A 119 -1.88 -2.36 -1.83
CA SER A 119 -1.19 -1.27 -1.13
C SER A 119 -1.21 -1.48 0.39
N GLN A 120 -2.35 -1.87 0.95
CA GLN A 120 -2.47 -2.14 2.39
C GLN A 120 -1.64 -3.35 2.82
N GLN A 121 -1.56 -4.40 1.99
CA GLN A 121 -0.72 -5.57 2.28
C GLN A 121 0.76 -5.18 2.36
N TYR A 122 1.27 -4.43 1.38
CA TYR A 122 2.65 -3.94 1.39
C TYR A 122 2.92 -2.95 2.53
N ALA A 123 1.96 -2.09 2.89
CA ALA A 123 2.11 -1.20 4.03
C ALA A 123 2.24 -1.97 5.34
N ARG A 124 1.42 -3.00 5.57
CA ARG A 124 1.54 -3.87 6.75
C ARG A 124 2.88 -4.61 6.80
N ALA A 125 3.37 -5.07 5.64
CA ALA A 125 4.69 -5.70 5.57
C ALA A 125 5.79 -4.70 5.93
N HIS A 126 5.72 -3.46 5.42
CA HIS A 126 6.63 -2.38 5.78
C HIS A 126 6.65 -2.13 7.27
N ASP A 127 5.48 -1.99 7.92
CA ASP A 127 5.38 -1.74 9.36
C ASP A 127 6.05 -2.85 10.19
N ILE A 128 5.86 -4.13 9.79
CA ILE A 128 6.49 -5.26 10.47
C ILE A 128 8.02 -5.21 10.33
N TYR A 129 8.54 -4.94 9.14
CA TYR A 129 9.97 -4.85 8.91
C TYR A 129 10.59 -3.64 9.61
N ASP A 130 9.88 -2.53 9.68
CA ASP A 130 10.34 -1.31 10.37
C ASP A 130 10.48 -1.54 11.89
N ILE A 131 9.50 -2.22 12.50
CA ILE A 131 9.60 -2.66 13.91
C ILE A 131 10.80 -3.59 14.12
N ALA A 132 11.03 -4.54 13.21
CA ALA A 132 12.15 -5.48 13.30
C ALA A 132 13.49 -4.75 13.24
N VAL A 133 13.65 -3.80 12.32
CA VAL A 133 14.85 -2.97 12.16
C VAL A 133 15.07 -2.12 13.40
N THR A 134 14.04 -1.45 13.90
CA THR A 134 14.12 -0.62 15.11
C THR A 134 14.60 -1.43 16.33
N LEU A 135 14.10 -2.65 16.52
CA LEU A 135 14.56 -3.53 17.61
C LEU A 135 16.04 -3.90 17.46
N VAL A 136 16.52 -4.16 16.25
CA VAL A 136 17.93 -4.44 16.00
C VAL A 136 18.80 -3.20 16.24
N GLU A 137 18.36 -2.02 15.84
CA GLU A 137 19.08 -0.75 16.08
C GLU A 137 19.18 -0.44 17.59
N ILE A 138 18.11 -0.65 18.34
CA ILE A 138 18.12 -0.55 19.81
C ILE A 138 19.12 -1.56 20.40
N ALA A 139 19.15 -2.79 19.87
CA ALA A 139 20.11 -3.80 20.32
C ALA A 139 21.56 -3.35 20.07
N ILE A 140 21.86 -2.78 18.90
CA ILE A 140 23.17 -2.24 18.54
C ILE A 140 23.58 -1.14 19.53
N ALA A 141 22.68 -0.21 19.84
CA ALA A 141 22.93 0.88 20.77
C ALA A 141 23.26 0.35 22.19
N ILE A 142 22.44 -0.58 22.70
CA ILE A 142 22.64 -1.18 24.02
C ILE A 142 23.95 -1.97 24.07
N VAL A 143 24.26 -2.79 23.08
CA VAL A 143 25.51 -3.57 23.02
C VAL A 143 26.71 -2.65 22.92
N SER A 144 26.64 -1.55 22.18
CA SER A 144 27.73 -0.57 22.09
C SER A 144 28.00 0.12 23.43
N VAL A 145 26.95 0.48 24.18
CA VAL A 145 27.11 1.03 25.54
C VAL A 145 27.68 -0.02 26.50
N SER A 146 27.34 -1.30 26.35
CA SER A 146 27.87 -2.37 27.18
C SER A 146 29.39 -2.54 27.03
N ALA A 147 29.92 -2.26 25.83
CA ALA A 147 31.37 -2.29 25.59
C ALA A 147 32.13 -1.24 26.43
N LEU A 148 31.51 -0.08 26.67
CA LEU A 148 32.09 1.00 27.48
C LEU A 148 31.97 0.75 28.98
N THR A 149 30.87 0.12 29.40
CA THR A 149 30.54 -0.08 30.84
C THR A 149 30.94 -1.43 31.36
N SER A 150 31.37 -2.36 30.49
CA SER A 150 31.67 -3.78 30.84
C SER A 150 30.50 -4.47 31.56
N SER A 151 29.28 -4.05 31.32
CA SER A 151 28.07 -4.55 31.99
C SER A 151 27.48 -5.76 31.25
N LEU A 152 27.55 -6.93 31.87
CA LEU A 152 26.93 -8.17 31.37
C LEU A 152 25.40 -8.07 31.24
N TYR A 153 24.77 -7.26 32.12
CA TYR A 153 23.33 -7.04 32.05
C TYR A 153 22.91 -6.36 30.75
N LEU A 154 23.67 -5.37 30.29
CA LEU A 154 23.41 -4.68 29.01
C LEU A 154 23.64 -5.62 27.82
N ILE A 155 24.63 -6.51 27.88
CA ILE A 155 24.83 -7.53 26.82
C ILE A 155 23.61 -8.44 26.75
N GLY A 156 23.09 -8.91 27.89
CA GLY A 156 21.88 -9.75 27.94
C GLY A 156 20.63 -9.02 27.36
N LEU A 157 20.43 -7.76 27.72
CA LEU A 157 19.32 -6.94 27.25
C LEU A 157 19.41 -6.67 25.74
N GLY A 158 20.60 -6.31 25.26
CA GLY A 158 20.84 -6.12 23.83
C GLY A 158 20.64 -7.40 23.01
N GLY A 159 21.13 -8.54 23.55
CA GLY A 159 20.88 -9.85 22.94
C GLY A 159 19.40 -10.22 22.86
N PHE A 160 18.63 -9.91 23.89
CA PHE A 160 17.16 -10.10 23.86
C PHE A 160 16.48 -9.24 22.80
N CYS A 161 16.81 -7.95 22.71
CA CYS A 161 16.27 -7.06 21.67
C CYS A 161 16.64 -7.53 20.27
N ALA A 162 17.89 -7.99 20.08
CA ALA A 162 18.33 -8.53 18.78
C ALA A 162 17.53 -9.79 18.39
N ALA A 163 17.37 -10.73 19.33
CA ALA A 163 16.59 -11.95 19.08
C ALA A 163 15.12 -11.63 18.77
N ALA A 164 14.51 -10.68 19.48
CA ALA A 164 13.17 -10.22 19.23
C ALA A 164 13.05 -9.58 17.82
N GLY A 165 13.98 -8.73 17.43
CA GLY A 165 14.02 -8.11 16.09
C GLY A 165 14.14 -9.16 14.99
N VAL A 166 15.02 -10.15 15.12
CA VAL A 166 15.16 -11.26 14.16
C VAL A 166 13.88 -12.09 14.11
N ALA A 167 13.23 -12.38 15.24
CA ALA A 167 11.98 -13.13 15.27
C ALA A 167 10.86 -12.39 14.53
N VAL A 168 10.72 -11.08 14.73
CA VAL A 168 9.75 -10.23 14.02
C VAL A 168 10.06 -10.20 12.52
N PHE A 169 11.34 -10.13 12.13
CA PHE A 169 11.75 -10.14 10.72
C PHE A 169 11.37 -11.46 10.04
N VAL A 170 11.67 -12.61 10.66
CA VAL A 170 11.30 -13.93 10.15
C VAL A 170 9.78 -14.09 10.05
N TYR A 171 9.06 -13.59 11.05
CA TYR A 171 7.59 -13.57 11.01
C TYR A 171 7.03 -12.75 9.84
N GLY A 172 7.60 -11.58 9.57
CA GLY A 172 7.24 -10.76 8.42
C GLY A 172 7.48 -11.49 7.09
N PHE A 173 8.61 -12.19 6.98
CA PHE A 173 8.96 -12.96 5.77
C PHE A 173 8.05 -14.18 5.55
N ALA A 174 7.58 -14.81 6.62
CA ALA A 174 6.67 -15.96 6.52
C ALA A 174 5.23 -15.59 6.15
N ARG A 175 4.85 -14.30 6.29
CA ARG A 175 3.50 -13.79 5.97
C ARG A 175 3.40 -12.99 4.67
N GLY A 176 4.50 -12.58 4.10
CA GLY A 176 4.58 -11.83 2.84
C GLY A 176 4.81 -12.75 1.67
#